data_6f2362b88cc8f582c09fc36fefb8806c
#
_entry.id   6f2362b88cc8f582c09fc36fefb8806c
#
_cell.length_a   1.000
_cell.length_b   1.000
_cell.length_c   1.000
_cell.angle_alpha   90.00
_cell.angle_beta   90.00
_cell.angle_gamma   90.00
#
_symmetry.space_group_name_H-M   'P 1'
#
loop_
_entity.id
_entity.type
_entity.pdbx_description
1 polymer ?
#
loop_
_entity_poly.entity_id
_entity_poly.type
_entity_poly.pdbx_seq_one_letter_code
_entity_poly.pdbx_strand_id
1 'polypeptide(L)'
;NNARMMVNVFGLLEKYNKRFVFASSQMSNMSYSPYGVMKRVGEMYTNTLKGLIVKFWNVYGIESDMEKAHVITDFIRKGFEEGDFEMLTDGTEERQFLYAEDCCEALETVMECYTQFKTEDELHITSFHQSCIREVAEIIQGQFNIIGRPVKISPGLAKDSVQMDKRNEASNYIQGWWLPKTNLQDGIIKVFNEMKKNYVDV
;
A
#
# COMPACT_ATOMS: atom_id res chain seq x y z
N ASN A 1 -5.91 -18.64 9.61
CA ASN A 1 -4.91 -18.12 10.57
C ASN A 1 -5.26 -16.72 11.12
N ASN A 2 -5.67 -15.76 10.28
CA ASN A 2 -5.92 -14.37 10.70
C ASN A 2 -6.98 -14.24 11.82
N ALA A 3 -8.12 -14.95 11.72
CA ALA A 3 -9.17 -14.92 12.73
C ALA A 3 -8.66 -15.37 14.12
N ARG A 4 -7.92 -16.47 14.15
CA ARG A 4 -7.36 -17.00 15.42
C ARG A 4 -6.33 -16.06 16.03
N MET A 5 -5.46 -15.46 15.18
CA MET A 5 -4.49 -14.46 15.63
C MET A 5 -5.20 -13.24 16.21
N MET A 6 -6.23 -12.72 15.55
CA MET A 6 -7.02 -11.58 16.02
C MET A 6 -7.65 -11.86 17.38
N VAL A 7 -8.35 -13.01 17.54
CA VAL A 7 -8.98 -13.38 18.81
C VAL A 7 -7.95 -13.41 19.95
N ASN A 8 -6.78 -14.02 19.72
CA ASN A 8 -5.74 -14.10 20.72
C ASN A 8 -5.17 -12.72 21.10
N VAL A 9 -4.88 -11.88 20.10
CA VAL A 9 -4.29 -10.54 20.34
C VAL A 9 -5.31 -9.64 21.03
N PHE A 10 -6.54 -9.57 20.55
CA PHE A 10 -7.58 -8.73 21.17
C PHE A 10 -7.92 -9.18 22.60
N GLY A 11 -7.95 -10.50 22.86
CA GLY A 11 -8.13 -11.01 24.22
C GLY A 11 -7.00 -10.59 25.19
N LEU A 12 -5.77 -10.51 24.72
CA LEU A 12 -4.64 -9.99 25.52
C LEU A 12 -4.74 -8.48 25.71
N LEU A 13 -5.10 -7.73 24.67
CA LEU A 13 -5.28 -6.28 24.74
C LEU A 13 -6.37 -5.89 25.74
N GLU A 14 -7.51 -6.60 25.73
CA GLU A 14 -8.58 -6.45 26.69
C GLU A 14 -8.09 -6.75 28.12
N LYS A 15 -7.46 -7.92 28.33
CA LYS A 15 -6.96 -8.34 29.63
C LYS A 15 -5.98 -7.34 30.25
N TYR A 16 -5.08 -6.77 29.45
CA TYR A 16 -4.02 -5.90 29.94
C TYR A 16 -4.31 -4.41 29.77
N ASN A 17 -5.46 -4.05 29.19
CA ASN A 17 -5.89 -2.66 28.93
C ASN A 17 -4.77 -1.81 28.28
N LYS A 18 -4.18 -2.31 27.19
CA LYS A 18 -3.09 -1.63 26.49
C LYS A 18 -3.59 -0.76 25.35
N ARG A 19 -2.96 0.41 25.18
CA ARG A 19 -3.11 1.21 23.96
C ARG A 19 -2.57 0.43 22.78
N PHE A 20 -3.23 0.53 21.63
CA PHE A 20 -2.80 -0.14 20.42
C PHE A 20 -3.33 0.54 19.15
N VAL A 21 -2.68 0.30 18.05
CA VAL A 21 -3.11 0.69 16.70
C VAL A 21 -3.36 -0.57 15.89
N PHE A 22 -4.52 -0.68 15.31
CA PHE A 22 -4.90 -1.78 14.43
C PHE A 22 -4.60 -1.43 12.98
N ALA A 23 -3.76 -2.24 12.36
CA ALA A 23 -3.44 -2.15 10.93
C ALA A 23 -4.60 -2.71 10.10
N SER A 24 -5.50 -1.84 9.67
CA SER A 24 -6.58 -2.17 8.75
C SER A 24 -6.15 -1.92 7.28
N SER A 25 -7.08 -1.92 6.38
CA SER A 25 -6.87 -1.75 4.94
C SER A 25 -8.05 -1.03 4.32
N GLN A 26 -7.82 -0.31 3.23
CA GLN A 26 -8.89 0.20 2.35
C GLN A 26 -9.91 -0.90 1.98
N MET A 27 -9.43 -2.15 1.86
CA MET A 27 -10.26 -3.31 1.53
C MET A 27 -11.34 -3.62 2.59
N SER A 28 -11.23 -3.09 3.81
CA SER A 28 -12.26 -3.25 4.85
C SER A 28 -13.58 -2.57 4.48
N ASN A 29 -13.54 -1.57 3.61
CA ASN A 29 -14.73 -0.88 3.11
C ASN A 29 -15.43 -1.68 2.00
N MET A 30 -14.75 -2.66 1.43
CA MET A 30 -15.24 -3.53 0.35
C MET A 30 -15.46 -4.94 0.87
N SER A 31 -16.73 -5.36 0.97
CA SER A 31 -17.11 -6.68 1.47
C SER A 31 -16.86 -7.83 0.47
N TYR A 32 -16.01 -7.62 -0.54
CA TYR A 32 -15.86 -8.56 -1.66
C TYR A 32 -14.82 -9.65 -1.43
N SER A 33 -14.01 -9.54 -0.40
CA SER A 33 -12.98 -10.53 -0.12
C SER A 33 -12.97 -10.98 1.33
N PRO A 34 -12.61 -12.24 1.63
CA PRO A 34 -12.42 -12.71 3.00
C PRO A 34 -11.41 -11.84 3.78
N TYR A 35 -10.40 -11.30 3.09
CA TYR A 35 -9.42 -10.40 3.69
C TYR A 35 -10.07 -9.09 4.17
N GLY A 36 -10.85 -8.42 3.30
CA GLY A 36 -11.54 -7.17 3.65
C GLY A 36 -12.53 -7.37 4.79
N VAL A 37 -13.32 -8.47 4.75
CA VAL A 37 -14.22 -8.85 5.84
C VAL A 37 -13.47 -9.01 7.16
N MET A 38 -12.34 -9.71 7.17
CA MET A 38 -11.54 -9.90 8.38
C MET A 38 -10.96 -8.58 8.91
N LYS A 39 -10.51 -7.68 8.03
CA LYS A 39 -10.09 -6.34 8.45
C LYS A 39 -11.24 -5.56 9.09
N ARG A 40 -12.44 -5.63 8.50
CA ARG A 40 -13.64 -5.00 9.08
C ARG A 40 -14.01 -5.56 10.46
N VAL A 41 -13.93 -6.86 10.65
CA VAL A 41 -14.12 -7.48 11.97
C VAL A 41 -13.09 -6.96 12.97
N GLY A 42 -11.82 -6.84 12.57
CA GLY A 42 -10.77 -6.26 13.41
C GLY A 42 -11.04 -4.80 13.81
N GLU A 43 -11.58 -3.99 12.89
CA GLU A 43 -12.01 -2.61 13.20
C GLU A 43 -13.13 -2.60 14.27
N MET A 44 -14.10 -3.50 14.18
CA MET A 44 -15.17 -3.60 15.18
C MET A 44 -14.62 -3.94 16.58
N TYR A 45 -13.70 -4.90 16.69
CA TYR A 45 -13.01 -5.21 17.95
C TYR A 45 -12.19 -4.01 18.44
N THR A 46 -11.49 -3.32 17.57
CA THR A 46 -10.69 -2.15 17.90
C THR A 46 -11.57 -1.04 18.47
N ASN A 47 -12.72 -0.79 17.86
CA ASN A 47 -13.70 0.18 18.37
C ASN A 47 -14.19 -0.20 19.78
N THR A 48 -14.50 -1.48 20.01
CA THR A 48 -14.94 -1.98 21.33
C THR A 48 -13.86 -1.75 22.40
N LEU A 49 -12.59 -1.99 22.06
CA LEU A 49 -11.45 -1.86 22.98
C LEU A 49 -10.83 -0.44 23.00
N LYS A 50 -11.41 0.51 22.26
CA LYS A 50 -10.96 1.91 22.18
C LYS A 50 -9.50 2.07 21.69
N GLY A 51 -9.06 1.21 20.77
CA GLY A 51 -7.82 1.36 20.04
C GLY A 51 -7.95 2.35 18.88
N LEU A 52 -6.87 2.67 18.19
CA LEU A 52 -6.88 3.44 16.96
C LEU A 52 -6.87 2.51 15.73
N ILE A 53 -7.50 2.96 14.66
CA ILE A 53 -7.55 2.24 13.38
C ILE A 53 -6.78 3.05 12.35
N VAL A 54 -5.78 2.43 11.71
CA VAL A 54 -5.13 2.97 10.52
C VAL A 54 -5.48 2.13 9.32
N LYS A 55 -5.91 2.76 8.22
CA LYS A 55 -6.26 2.10 6.96
C LYS A 55 -5.14 2.32 5.95
N PHE A 56 -4.40 1.25 5.66
CA PHE A 56 -3.38 1.27 4.62
C PHE A 56 -4.00 1.13 3.24
N TRP A 57 -3.39 1.84 2.30
CA TRP A 57 -3.67 1.74 0.89
C TRP A 57 -2.53 0.96 0.19
N ASN A 58 -2.14 1.36 -1.02
CA ASN A 58 -1.11 0.62 -1.74
C ASN A 58 0.28 1.14 -1.33
N VAL A 59 0.81 0.62 -0.24
CA VAL A 59 2.17 0.92 0.20
C VAL A 59 3.15 0.13 -0.67
N TYR A 60 4.21 0.79 -1.16
CA TYR A 60 5.25 0.18 -1.97
C TYR A 60 6.65 0.55 -1.46
N GLY A 61 7.61 -0.31 -1.74
CA GLY A 61 9.01 -0.16 -1.34
C GLY A 61 9.79 -1.40 -1.77
N ILE A 62 10.95 -1.64 -1.17
CA ILE A 62 11.69 -2.88 -1.39
C ILE A 62 11.00 -4.02 -0.67
N GLU A 63 10.72 -5.10 -1.40
CA GLU A 63 10.07 -6.30 -0.88
C GLU A 63 11.08 -7.44 -0.77
N SER A 64 11.04 -8.16 0.34
CA SER A 64 11.91 -9.32 0.57
C SER A 64 11.37 -10.61 -0.06
N ASP A 65 10.05 -10.71 -0.23
CA ASP A 65 9.35 -11.86 -0.82
C ASP A 65 8.91 -11.51 -2.23
N MET A 66 9.77 -11.79 -3.21
CA MET A 66 9.52 -11.46 -4.62
C MET A 66 8.40 -12.28 -5.26
N GLU A 67 8.00 -13.42 -4.66
CA GLU A 67 6.84 -14.20 -5.15
C GLU A 67 5.51 -13.48 -4.87
N LYS A 68 5.50 -12.58 -3.88
CA LYS A 68 4.33 -11.77 -3.50
C LYS A 68 4.51 -10.29 -3.84
N ALA A 69 5.44 -9.98 -4.73
CA ALA A 69 5.75 -8.62 -5.11
C ALA A 69 4.51 -7.87 -5.62
N HIS A 70 4.37 -6.62 -5.18
CA HIS A 70 3.33 -5.73 -5.68
C HIS A 70 3.76 -5.12 -7.03
N VAL A 71 2.83 -4.51 -7.72
CA VAL A 71 2.96 -4.09 -9.13
C VAL A 71 4.27 -3.33 -9.44
N ILE A 72 4.70 -2.40 -8.60
CA ILE A 72 5.92 -1.60 -8.85
C ILE A 72 7.15 -2.49 -8.82
N THR A 73 7.31 -3.28 -7.77
CA THR A 73 8.44 -4.20 -7.58
C THR A 73 8.42 -5.33 -8.60
N ASP A 74 7.23 -5.87 -8.92
CA ASP A 74 7.07 -6.92 -9.94
C ASP A 74 7.44 -6.42 -11.34
N PHE A 75 7.03 -5.20 -11.72
CA PHE A 75 7.38 -4.63 -13.03
C PHE A 75 8.88 -4.37 -13.16
N ILE A 76 9.52 -3.88 -12.12
CA ILE A 76 10.98 -3.68 -12.11
C ILE A 76 11.69 -5.03 -12.22
N ARG A 77 11.28 -6.04 -11.44
CA ARG A 77 11.82 -7.40 -11.50
C ARG A 77 11.70 -7.99 -12.90
N LYS A 78 10.49 -7.99 -13.47
CA LYS A 78 10.23 -8.52 -14.82
C LYS A 78 11.08 -7.81 -15.87
N GLY A 79 11.20 -6.49 -15.80
CA GLY A 79 12.06 -5.75 -16.73
C GLY A 79 13.53 -6.18 -16.66
N PHE A 80 14.05 -6.53 -15.47
CA PHE A 80 15.41 -7.06 -15.33
C PHE A 80 15.53 -8.53 -15.76
N GLU A 81 14.55 -9.36 -15.46
CA GLU A 81 14.61 -10.82 -15.68
C GLU A 81 14.11 -11.24 -17.06
N GLU A 82 13.01 -10.66 -17.51
CA GLU A 82 12.29 -11.08 -18.71
C GLU A 82 12.51 -10.13 -19.92
N GLY A 83 12.82 -8.83 -19.64
CA GLY A 83 12.85 -7.79 -20.65
C GLY A 83 11.44 -7.26 -20.94
N ASP A 84 11.00 -7.33 -22.21
CA ASP A 84 9.65 -6.90 -22.60
C ASP A 84 8.59 -7.82 -22.01
N PHE A 85 7.52 -7.23 -21.46
CA PHE A 85 6.41 -8.00 -20.91
C PHE A 85 5.06 -7.28 -21.07
N GLU A 86 3.97 -8.02 -20.84
CA GLU A 86 2.61 -7.50 -20.87
C GLU A 86 2.04 -7.40 -19.44
N MET A 87 1.35 -6.30 -19.12
CA MET A 87 0.62 -6.14 -17.87
C MET A 87 -0.57 -7.12 -17.82
N LEU A 88 -1.05 -7.45 -16.64
CA LEU A 88 -2.26 -8.27 -16.47
C LEU A 88 -3.53 -7.53 -16.96
N THR A 89 -3.57 -6.21 -16.78
CA THR A 89 -4.70 -5.36 -17.10
C THR A 89 -4.35 -4.33 -18.18
N ASP A 90 -5.33 -3.57 -18.65
CA ASP A 90 -5.10 -2.47 -19.60
C ASP A 90 -4.38 -1.26 -18.96
N GLY A 91 -4.15 -1.31 -17.64
CA GLY A 91 -3.42 -0.32 -16.87
C GLY A 91 -4.20 0.98 -16.60
N THR A 92 -5.52 1.00 -16.84
CA THR A 92 -6.36 2.19 -16.62
C THR A 92 -6.87 2.31 -15.20
N GLU A 93 -6.74 1.28 -14.40
CA GLU A 93 -7.14 1.29 -12.99
C GLU A 93 -6.27 2.23 -12.17
N GLU A 94 -6.92 3.00 -11.32
CA GLU A 94 -6.27 3.98 -10.46
C GLU A 94 -6.03 3.44 -9.05
N ARG A 95 -4.91 3.84 -8.48
CA ARG A 95 -4.48 3.50 -7.12
C ARG A 95 -3.84 4.71 -6.44
N GLN A 96 -3.88 4.74 -5.12
CA GLN A 96 -3.09 5.68 -4.33
C GLN A 96 -1.86 4.94 -3.81
N PHE A 97 -0.71 5.22 -4.42
CA PHE A 97 0.57 4.59 -4.07
C PHE A 97 1.32 5.41 -3.03
N LEU A 98 1.66 4.81 -1.90
CA LEU A 98 2.42 5.44 -0.83
C LEU A 98 3.80 4.78 -0.68
N TYR A 99 4.85 5.60 -0.67
CA TYR A 99 6.20 5.09 -0.43
C TYR A 99 6.38 4.62 1.03
N ALA A 100 7.10 3.52 1.23
CA ALA A 100 7.19 2.84 2.52
C ALA A 100 7.77 3.71 3.64
N GLU A 101 8.75 4.57 3.35
CA GLU A 101 9.31 5.49 4.35
C GLU A 101 8.25 6.50 4.82
N ASP A 102 7.47 7.08 3.91
CA ASP A 102 6.36 7.97 4.27
C ASP A 102 5.29 7.24 5.10
N CYS A 103 5.06 5.96 4.81
CA CYS A 103 4.16 5.12 5.63
C CYS A 103 4.69 4.94 7.06
N CYS A 104 5.99 4.74 7.23
CA CYS A 104 6.62 4.64 8.55
C CYS A 104 6.52 5.97 9.32
N GLU A 105 6.78 7.11 8.67
CA GLU A 105 6.61 8.44 9.27
C GLU A 105 5.15 8.70 9.70
N ALA A 106 4.17 8.27 8.89
CA ALA A 106 2.76 8.38 9.25
C ALA A 106 2.44 7.59 10.53
N LEU A 107 2.95 6.35 10.62
CA LEU A 107 2.76 5.51 11.82
C LEU A 107 3.43 6.11 13.05
N GLU A 108 4.63 6.65 12.92
CA GLU A 108 5.33 7.36 13.99
C GLU A 108 4.48 8.55 14.47
N THR A 109 3.98 9.39 13.56
CA THR A 109 3.08 10.50 13.87
C THR A 109 1.83 10.03 14.60
N VAL A 110 1.19 8.94 14.16
CA VAL A 110 0.00 8.37 14.83
C VAL A 110 0.33 7.91 16.25
N MET A 111 1.50 7.33 16.47
CA MET A 111 1.93 6.90 17.80
C MET A 111 2.26 8.07 18.73
N GLU A 112 2.94 9.10 18.25
CA GLU A 112 3.29 10.30 19.01
C GLU A 112 2.05 11.10 19.37
N CYS A 113 1.12 11.25 18.43
CA CYS A 113 -0.14 11.98 18.61
C CYS A 113 -1.30 11.10 19.09
N TYR A 114 -1.04 9.89 19.62
CA TYR A 114 -2.06 8.87 19.93
C TYR A 114 -3.26 9.43 20.71
N THR A 115 -3.02 10.30 21.69
CA THR A 115 -4.08 10.85 22.55
C THR A 115 -4.90 11.98 21.90
N GLN A 116 -4.48 12.44 20.73
CA GLN A 116 -5.20 13.47 19.96
C GLN A 116 -6.22 12.86 19.01
N PHE A 117 -6.08 11.57 18.73
CA PHE A 117 -7.00 10.81 17.87
C PHE A 117 -8.06 10.09 18.71
N LYS A 118 -9.21 9.90 18.11
CA LYS A 118 -10.31 9.11 18.66
C LYS A 118 -10.45 7.80 17.89
N THR A 119 -11.07 6.83 18.51
CA THR A 119 -11.32 5.51 17.92
C THR A 119 -12.16 5.58 16.64
N GLU A 120 -13.09 6.52 16.58
CA GLU A 120 -13.96 6.77 15.42
C GLU A 120 -13.29 7.54 14.29
N ASP A 121 -12.09 8.11 14.49
CA ASP A 121 -11.37 8.82 13.46
C ASP A 121 -10.88 7.81 12.39
N GLU A 122 -11.13 8.11 11.14
CA GLU A 122 -10.64 7.31 10.02
C GLU A 122 -9.26 7.81 9.59
N LEU A 123 -8.20 7.15 10.10
CA LEU A 123 -6.81 7.48 9.80
C LEU A 123 -6.35 6.71 8.54
N HIS A 124 -6.53 7.32 7.37
CA HIS A 124 -6.08 6.74 6.12
C HIS A 124 -4.63 7.11 5.83
N ILE A 125 -3.75 6.11 5.78
CA ILE A 125 -2.33 6.28 5.45
C ILE A 125 -2.14 5.96 3.97
N THR A 126 -2.03 7.02 3.16
CA THR A 126 -1.96 6.93 1.70
C THR A 126 -1.30 8.18 1.11
N SER A 127 -1.03 8.17 -0.20
CA SER A 127 -0.51 9.34 -0.92
C SER A 127 -1.52 10.45 -1.15
N PHE A 128 -2.82 10.19 -1.00
CA PHE A 128 -3.93 11.08 -1.37
C PHE A 128 -3.94 11.51 -2.84
N HIS A 129 -3.15 10.84 -3.67
CA HIS A 129 -3.06 11.07 -5.11
C HIS A 129 -3.36 9.79 -5.88
N GLN A 130 -4.28 9.88 -6.85
CA GLN A 130 -4.60 8.76 -7.73
C GLN A 130 -3.60 8.71 -8.89
N SER A 131 -3.08 7.53 -9.17
CA SER A 131 -2.22 7.25 -10.31
C SER A 131 -2.61 5.92 -10.95
N CYS A 132 -2.65 5.87 -12.27
CA CYS A 132 -2.99 4.63 -12.97
C CYS A 132 -1.77 3.72 -13.11
N ILE A 133 -2.01 2.43 -13.31
CA ILE A 133 -0.93 1.43 -13.48
C ILE A 133 -0.10 1.72 -14.73
N ARG A 134 -0.69 2.33 -15.76
CA ARG A 134 0.04 2.76 -16.97
C ARG A 134 1.09 3.82 -16.64
N GLU A 135 0.78 4.79 -15.79
CA GLU A 135 1.74 5.80 -15.32
C GLU A 135 2.92 5.13 -14.60
N VAL A 136 2.65 4.14 -13.74
CA VAL A 136 3.71 3.32 -13.11
C VAL A 136 4.60 2.65 -14.15
N ALA A 137 4.00 2.02 -15.17
CA ALA A 137 4.73 1.37 -16.25
C ALA A 137 5.61 2.34 -17.05
N GLU A 138 5.08 3.52 -17.38
CA GLU A 138 5.79 4.58 -18.10
C GLU A 138 7.02 5.09 -17.32
N ILE A 139 6.87 5.32 -16.02
CA ILE A 139 7.99 5.74 -15.16
C ILE A 139 9.08 4.66 -15.14
N ILE A 140 8.69 3.38 -14.98
CA ILE A 140 9.65 2.26 -14.94
C ILE A 140 10.34 2.09 -16.29
N GLN A 141 9.62 2.15 -17.42
CA GLN A 141 10.22 2.13 -18.76
C GLN A 141 11.24 3.26 -18.95
N GLY A 142 10.92 4.47 -18.44
CA GLY A 142 11.84 5.61 -18.43
C GLY A 142 13.15 5.28 -17.70
N GLN A 143 13.10 4.59 -16.56
CA GLN A 143 14.30 4.21 -15.81
C GLN A 143 15.15 3.17 -16.57
N PHE A 144 14.53 2.19 -17.21
CA PHE A 144 15.23 1.23 -18.07
C PHE A 144 15.90 1.91 -19.26
N ASN A 145 15.24 2.89 -19.89
CA ASN A 145 15.85 3.69 -20.97
C ASN A 145 17.09 4.46 -20.49
N ILE A 146 17.03 5.09 -19.32
CA ILE A 146 18.15 5.84 -18.73
C ILE A 146 19.39 4.96 -18.52
N ILE A 147 19.20 3.70 -18.12
CA ILE A 147 20.33 2.76 -17.95
C ILE A 147 20.77 2.06 -19.24
N GLY A 148 20.22 2.48 -20.41
CA GLY A 148 20.59 1.89 -21.72
C GLY A 148 20.05 0.48 -21.95
N ARG A 149 19.04 0.06 -21.21
CA ARG A 149 18.39 -1.25 -21.31
C ARG A 149 16.89 -1.08 -21.55
N PRO A 150 16.46 -0.61 -22.73
CA PRO A 150 15.05 -0.35 -23.00
C PRO A 150 14.20 -1.62 -22.81
N VAL A 151 13.08 -1.46 -22.11
CA VAL A 151 12.07 -2.49 -21.87
C VAL A 151 10.73 -1.95 -22.30
N LYS A 152 9.94 -2.74 -23.02
CA LYS A 152 8.57 -2.41 -23.39
C LYS A 152 7.59 -3.08 -22.45
N ILE A 153 6.80 -2.28 -21.73
CA ILE A 153 5.68 -2.76 -20.92
C ILE A 153 4.39 -2.47 -21.69
N SER A 154 3.72 -3.52 -22.15
CA SER A 154 2.52 -3.41 -22.96
C SER A 154 1.27 -3.56 -22.12
N PRO A 155 0.15 -2.87 -22.44
CA PRO A 155 -1.12 -3.09 -21.75
C PRO A 155 -1.66 -4.49 -22.07
N GLY A 156 -2.23 -5.14 -21.05
CA GLY A 156 -2.98 -6.38 -21.17
C GLY A 156 -4.44 -6.14 -21.59
N LEU A 157 -5.23 -7.21 -21.64
CA LEU A 157 -6.62 -7.17 -22.09
C LEU A 157 -7.65 -7.09 -20.96
N ALA A 158 -7.27 -7.49 -19.76
CA ALA A 158 -8.19 -7.49 -18.62
C ALA A 158 -8.45 -6.06 -18.10
N LYS A 159 -9.62 -5.87 -17.48
CA LYS A 159 -9.94 -4.66 -16.73
C LYS A 159 -10.10 -5.01 -15.27
N ASP A 160 -9.46 -4.23 -14.40
CA ASP A 160 -9.71 -4.35 -12.97
C ASP A 160 -11.02 -3.61 -12.62
N SER A 161 -11.96 -4.35 -12.05
CA SER A 161 -13.25 -3.82 -11.59
C SER A 161 -13.31 -3.57 -10.07
N VAL A 162 -12.28 -3.99 -9.32
CA VAL A 162 -12.34 -4.07 -7.86
C VAL A 162 -12.31 -2.70 -7.19
N GLN A 163 -11.67 -1.71 -7.78
CA GLN A 163 -11.51 -0.38 -7.18
C GLN A 163 -12.30 0.75 -7.84
N MET A 164 -13.24 0.44 -8.70
CA MET A 164 -14.19 1.43 -9.25
C MET A 164 -15.30 1.84 -8.26
N ASP A 165 -15.29 1.30 -7.04
CA ASP A 165 -16.31 1.59 -6.04
C ASP A 165 -15.99 2.92 -5.32
N LYS A 166 -16.94 3.86 -5.37
CA LYS A 166 -16.87 5.16 -4.68
C LYS A 166 -16.67 5.08 -3.15
N ARG A 167 -16.90 3.90 -2.55
CA ARG A 167 -16.60 3.66 -1.12
C ARG A 167 -15.10 3.63 -0.81
N ASN A 168 -14.27 3.78 -1.83
CA ASN A 168 -12.81 3.74 -1.74
C ASN A 168 -12.18 5.14 -1.77
N GLU A 169 -12.86 6.12 -1.20
CA GLU A 169 -12.29 7.47 -1.01
C GLU A 169 -11.52 7.51 0.32
N ALA A 170 -10.30 8.07 0.26
CA ALA A 170 -9.49 8.25 1.45
C ALA A 170 -10.03 9.41 2.30
N SER A 171 -10.16 9.19 3.60
CA SER A 171 -10.36 10.29 4.55
C SER A 171 -9.12 11.16 4.62
N ASN A 172 -9.30 12.47 4.54
CA ASN A 172 -8.25 13.47 4.64
C ASN A 172 -7.93 13.86 6.10
N TYR A 173 -8.54 13.22 7.08
CA TYR A 173 -8.47 13.62 8.49
C TYR A 173 -7.03 13.71 9.01
N ILE A 174 -6.18 12.72 8.67
CA ILE A 174 -4.78 12.68 9.12
C ILE A 174 -3.91 13.82 8.57
N GLN A 175 -4.34 14.47 7.47
CA GLN A 175 -3.55 15.54 6.83
C GLN A 175 -3.29 16.76 7.75
N GLY A 176 -4.03 16.90 8.84
CA GLY A 176 -3.75 17.90 9.86
C GLY A 176 -2.48 17.63 10.67
N TRP A 177 -1.92 16.42 10.62
CA TRP A 177 -0.73 15.99 11.37
C TRP A 177 0.41 15.51 10.49
N TRP A 178 0.09 14.90 9.36
CA TRP A 178 1.06 14.27 8.48
C TRP A 178 0.63 14.37 7.01
N LEU A 179 1.60 14.55 6.13
CA LEU A 179 1.46 14.50 4.68
C LEU A 179 2.62 13.70 4.08
N PRO A 180 2.39 12.89 3.02
CA PRO A 180 3.45 12.21 2.32
C PRO A 180 4.41 13.22 1.67
N LYS A 181 5.70 12.91 1.65
CA LYS A 181 6.78 13.77 1.10
C LYS A 181 7.29 13.26 -0.24
N THR A 182 7.15 11.96 -0.49
CA THR A 182 7.67 11.30 -1.67
C THR A 182 6.58 11.15 -2.72
N ASN A 183 6.72 11.80 -3.87
CA ASN A 183 5.83 11.58 -5.00
C ASN A 183 6.08 10.22 -5.65
N LEU A 184 5.16 9.76 -6.51
CA LEU A 184 5.21 8.43 -7.11
C LEU A 184 6.49 8.24 -7.94
N GLN A 185 6.87 9.21 -8.75
CA GLN A 185 8.05 9.12 -9.61
C GLN A 185 9.33 8.96 -8.79
N ASP A 186 9.54 9.82 -7.79
CA ASP A 186 10.74 9.77 -6.94
C ASP A 186 10.83 8.46 -6.15
N GLY A 187 9.70 7.97 -5.63
CA GLY A 187 9.64 6.72 -4.92
C GLY A 187 9.94 5.51 -5.82
N ILE A 188 9.40 5.48 -7.04
CA ILE A 188 9.73 4.43 -8.03
C ILE A 188 11.22 4.46 -8.38
N ILE A 189 11.80 5.66 -8.58
CA ILE A 189 13.24 5.81 -8.87
C ILE A 189 14.10 5.24 -7.72
N LYS A 190 13.73 5.50 -6.46
CA LYS A 190 14.43 4.94 -5.30
C LYS A 190 14.39 3.41 -5.30
N VAL A 191 13.18 2.82 -5.48
CA VAL A 191 13.02 1.36 -5.53
C VAL A 191 13.79 0.77 -6.70
N PHE A 192 13.70 1.38 -7.89
CA PHE A 192 14.42 0.93 -9.08
C PHE A 192 15.94 0.89 -8.86
N ASN A 193 16.51 1.98 -8.32
CA ASN A 193 17.94 2.07 -8.08
C ASN A 193 18.43 1.07 -7.02
N GLU A 194 17.63 0.78 -6.02
CA GLU A 194 17.97 -0.24 -5.02
C GLU A 194 17.93 -1.65 -5.62
N MET A 195 16.85 -1.98 -6.34
CA MET A 195 16.72 -3.28 -7.00
C MET A 195 17.78 -3.51 -8.07
N LYS A 196 18.14 -2.46 -8.83
CA LYS A 196 19.19 -2.52 -9.87
C LYS A 196 20.50 -3.09 -9.35
N LYS A 197 20.89 -2.84 -8.09
CA LYS A 197 22.12 -3.36 -7.50
C LYS A 197 22.20 -4.90 -7.58
N ASN A 198 21.05 -5.57 -7.48
CA ASN A 198 20.99 -7.04 -7.51
C ASN A 198 21.15 -7.62 -8.93
N TYR A 199 21.07 -6.79 -9.98
CA TYR A 199 21.07 -7.23 -11.37
C TYR A 199 22.25 -6.69 -12.22
N VAL A 200 22.94 -5.67 -11.75
CA VAL A 200 23.99 -4.98 -12.52
C VAL A 200 25.37 -5.11 -11.90
N ASP A 201 25.45 -5.45 -10.62
CA ASP A 201 26.71 -5.63 -9.88
C ASP A 201 27.16 -7.11 -9.81
N VAL A 202 26.68 -7.97 -10.71
CA VAL A 202 27.07 -9.39 -10.84
C VAL A 202 27.91 -9.60 -12.08
#